data_1e693251ceccabd2cea50b402c063809
#
_entry.id   1e693251ceccabd2cea50b402c063809
#
_cell.length_a   1.000
_cell.length_b   1.000
_cell.length_c   1.000
_cell.angle_alpha   90.00
_cell.angle_beta   90.00
_cell.angle_gamma   90.00
#
_symmetry.space_group_name_H-M   'P 1'
#
loop_
_entity.id
_entity.type
_entity.pdbx_description
1 polymer ?
#
loop_
_entity_poly.entity_id
_entity_poly.type
_entity_poly.pdbx_seq_one_letter_code
_entity_poly.pdbx_strand_id
1 'polypeptide(L)'
;FAGRRPYILNLSRSYSYQSEGYYASLLGEARGHRVSPSVQTMVELSAKGLYAHALPDLGERLREARAKGAPEIDSLFVAFSKSEVPGYERLAREVSDWFRTPALEVEFDDSAPSGISRVRMVSPHKLKDARRDFFLESMATYTSGRISAPKTKAPAKWSLAVLVDPKEQHAPSKPASIKRLADVAAKMGVEVEIIEPSDLTSLAEFDALFIRATTSIDNFTYRIARRAEQE
;
A
#
# COMPACT_ATOMS: atom_id res chain seq x y z
N PHE A 1 7.63 18.88 15.34
CA PHE A 1 7.79 17.55 14.71
C PHE A 1 9.21 17.02 14.97
N ALA A 2 9.66 16.99 16.22
CA ALA A 2 10.95 16.42 16.55
C ALA A 2 10.86 14.89 16.60
N GLY A 3 11.47 14.21 15.63
CA GLY A 3 11.81 12.80 15.69
C GLY A 3 11.04 11.80 14.79
N ARG A 4 9.90 12.13 14.22
CA ARG A 4 9.22 11.27 13.25
C ARG A 4 9.33 11.88 11.85
N ARG A 5 9.74 11.09 10.87
CA ARG A 5 9.68 11.48 9.45
C ARG A 5 8.21 11.53 9.05
N PRO A 6 7.68 12.68 8.59
CA PRO A 6 6.30 12.75 8.17
C PRO A 6 6.07 11.86 6.94
N TYR A 7 4.89 11.26 6.90
CA TYR A 7 4.37 10.65 5.69
C TYR A 7 3.56 11.69 4.91
N ILE A 8 3.93 11.94 3.67
CA ILE A 8 3.34 12.98 2.84
C ILE A 8 2.38 12.33 1.85
N LEU A 9 1.09 12.67 1.95
CA LEU A 9 0.11 12.36 0.90
C LEU A 9 0.13 13.49 -0.12
N ASN A 10 0.64 13.21 -1.31
CA ASN A 10 0.66 14.15 -2.41
C ASN A 10 -0.68 14.09 -3.16
N LEU A 11 -1.52 15.11 -2.96
CA LEU A 11 -2.84 15.25 -3.56
C LEU A 11 -2.86 16.30 -4.68
N SER A 12 -1.81 16.37 -5.48
CA SER A 12 -1.64 17.37 -6.52
C SER A 12 -2.64 17.20 -7.69
N ARG A 13 -2.77 18.27 -8.47
CA ARG A 13 -3.64 18.28 -9.66
C ARG A 13 -3.12 17.44 -10.82
N SER A 14 -1.82 17.23 -10.87
CA SER A 14 -1.15 16.44 -11.92
C SER A 14 0.01 15.66 -11.33
N TYR A 15 0.20 14.43 -11.80
CA TYR A 15 1.31 13.53 -11.47
C TYR A 15 2.18 13.25 -12.70
N SER A 16 2.00 13.99 -13.79
CA SER A 16 2.82 13.83 -14.99
C SER A 16 4.28 14.21 -14.70
N TYR A 17 5.19 13.64 -15.47
CA TYR A 17 6.59 14.01 -15.39
C TYR A 17 6.78 15.55 -15.47
N GLN A 18 7.60 16.09 -14.61
CA GLN A 18 7.85 17.54 -14.45
C GLN A 18 6.64 18.40 -14.05
N SER A 19 5.53 17.79 -13.60
CA SER A 19 4.42 18.55 -13.02
C SER A 19 4.70 18.99 -11.58
N GLU A 20 3.83 19.86 -11.04
CA GLU A 20 3.89 20.26 -9.63
C GLU A 20 3.86 19.06 -8.69
N GLY A 21 3.00 18.05 -8.98
CA GLY A 21 2.92 16.83 -8.19
C GLY A 21 4.20 16.01 -8.27
N TYR A 22 4.81 15.90 -9.44
CA TYR A 22 6.09 15.23 -9.60
C TYR A 22 7.18 15.88 -8.72
N TYR A 23 7.32 17.20 -8.79
CA TYR A 23 8.30 17.90 -7.97
C TYR A 23 7.98 17.90 -6.48
N ALA A 24 6.70 17.90 -6.10
CA ALA A 24 6.30 17.79 -4.70
C ALA A 24 6.78 16.47 -4.07
N SER A 25 6.60 15.34 -4.80
CA SER A 25 7.12 14.05 -4.36
C SER A 25 8.65 14.01 -4.37
N LEU A 26 9.28 14.46 -5.44
CA LEU A 26 10.75 14.49 -5.56
C LEU A 26 11.41 15.27 -4.43
N LEU A 27 10.89 16.45 -4.10
CA LEU A 27 11.42 17.29 -3.02
C LEU A 27 11.16 16.69 -1.63
N GLY A 28 10.03 15.99 -1.45
CA GLY A 28 9.72 15.25 -0.23
C GLY A 28 10.71 14.09 -0.02
N GLU A 29 10.91 13.27 -1.04
CA GLU A 29 11.86 12.15 -1.02
C GLU A 29 13.30 12.62 -0.82
N ALA A 30 13.72 13.69 -1.51
CA ALA A 30 15.04 14.28 -1.35
C ALA A 30 15.33 14.77 0.08
N ARG A 31 14.29 15.06 0.86
CA ARG A 31 14.38 15.40 2.30
C ARG A 31 14.27 14.19 3.21
N GLY A 32 14.23 12.98 2.65
CA GLY A 32 14.08 11.74 3.39
C GLY A 32 12.69 11.52 3.98
N HIS A 33 11.66 12.19 3.45
CA HIS A 33 10.27 11.93 3.82
C HIS A 33 9.70 10.79 2.98
N ARG A 34 8.75 10.06 3.56
CA ARG A 34 7.93 9.11 2.82
C ARG A 34 6.84 9.86 2.09
N VAL A 35 6.69 9.62 0.80
CA VAL A 35 5.72 10.33 -0.04
C VAL A 35 4.88 9.33 -0.83
N SER A 36 3.58 9.55 -0.91
CA SER A 36 2.68 8.78 -1.77
C SER A 36 1.85 9.72 -2.65
N PRO A 37 1.89 9.53 -3.98
CA PRO A 37 2.73 8.61 -4.72
C PRO A 37 4.21 9.02 -4.72
N SER A 38 5.11 8.03 -4.77
CA SER A 38 6.54 8.24 -4.98
C SER A 38 6.82 8.67 -6.43
N VAL A 39 8.00 9.26 -6.67
CA VAL A 39 8.46 9.54 -8.04
C VAL A 39 8.54 8.26 -8.87
N GLN A 40 9.03 7.17 -8.27
CA GLN A 40 9.08 5.87 -8.93
C GLN A 40 7.70 5.40 -9.37
N THR A 41 6.69 5.44 -8.50
CA THR A 41 5.31 5.07 -8.83
C THR A 41 4.75 5.93 -9.97
N MET A 42 5.05 7.23 -9.99
CA MET A 42 4.63 8.12 -11.07
C MET A 42 5.24 7.72 -12.41
N VAL A 43 6.52 7.36 -12.41
CA VAL A 43 7.24 6.89 -13.62
C VAL A 43 6.68 5.54 -14.07
N GLU A 44 6.53 4.58 -13.18
CA GLU A 44 5.99 3.26 -13.50
C GLU A 44 4.60 3.34 -14.14
N LEU A 45 3.69 4.12 -13.56
CA LEU A 45 2.34 4.28 -14.08
C LEU A 45 2.24 5.19 -15.32
N SER A 46 3.34 5.80 -15.75
CA SER A 46 3.36 6.62 -16.98
C SER A 46 3.27 5.78 -18.26
N ALA A 47 3.72 4.52 -18.24
CA ALA A 47 3.73 3.65 -19.39
C ALA A 47 3.49 2.19 -19.00
N LYS A 48 2.54 1.52 -19.71
CA LYS A 48 2.12 0.13 -19.42
C LYS A 48 3.30 -0.85 -19.36
N GLY A 49 4.31 -0.67 -20.21
CA GLY A 49 5.49 -1.54 -20.25
C GLY A 49 6.29 -1.54 -18.94
N LEU A 50 6.25 -0.45 -18.18
CA LEU A 50 6.99 -0.32 -16.92
C LEU A 50 6.35 -1.10 -15.77
N TYR A 51 5.03 -1.32 -15.80
CA TYR A 51 4.32 -2.11 -14.78
C TYR A 51 3.76 -3.44 -15.32
N ALA A 52 4.22 -3.89 -16.48
CA ALA A 52 3.74 -5.13 -17.08
C ALA A 52 3.94 -6.36 -16.19
N HIS A 53 4.96 -6.35 -15.34
CA HIS A 53 5.27 -7.40 -14.37
C HIS A 53 4.21 -7.56 -13.25
N ALA A 54 3.42 -6.51 -12.96
CA ALA A 54 2.34 -6.57 -11.99
C ALA A 54 1.03 -7.16 -12.58
N LEU A 55 0.87 -7.10 -13.90
CA LEU A 55 -0.39 -7.48 -14.57
C LEU A 55 -0.83 -8.93 -14.38
N PRO A 56 0.06 -9.95 -14.31
CA PRO A 56 -0.35 -11.31 -14.03
C PRO A 56 -1.05 -11.47 -12.69
N ASP A 57 -0.50 -10.91 -11.62
CA ASP A 57 -1.07 -10.96 -10.26
C ASP A 57 -2.41 -10.22 -10.20
N LEU A 58 -2.46 -9.03 -10.78
CA LEU A 58 -3.69 -8.24 -10.86
C LEU A 58 -4.79 -8.93 -11.67
N GLY A 59 -4.42 -9.58 -12.79
CA GLY A 59 -5.33 -10.37 -13.62
C GLY A 59 -5.88 -11.59 -12.89
N GLU A 60 -5.09 -12.22 -12.04
CA GLU A 60 -5.57 -13.31 -11.18
C GLU A 60 -6.64 -12.81 -10.20
N ARG A 61 -6.41 -11.67 -9.54
CA ARG A 61 -7.40 -11.06 -8.63
C ARG A 61 -8.68 -10.63 -9.35
N LEU A 62 -8.56 -10.13 -10.57
CA LEU A 62 -9.72 -9.79 -11.40
C LEU A 62 -10.56 -11.04 -11.70
N ARG A 63 -9.91 -12.13 -12.13
CA ARG A 63 -10.59 -13.42 -12.40
C ARG A 63 -11.26 -13.98 -11.15
N GLU A 64 -10.58 -13.93 -10.00
CA GLU A 64 -11.17 -14.34 -8.71
C GLU A 64 -12.42 -13.53 -8.34
N ALA A 65 -12.39 -12.20 -8.54
CA ALA A 65 -13.52 -11.34 -8.27
C ALA A 65 -14.72 -11.69 -9.16
N ARG A 66 -14.49 -11.82 -10.47
CA ARG A 66 -15.53 -12.20 -11.44
C ARG A 66 -16.11 -13.60 -11.17
N ALA A 67 -15.26 -14.58 -10.86
CA ALA A 67 -15.70 -15.93 -10.48
C ALA A 67 -16.57 -15.97 -9.22
N LYS A 68 -16.45 -14.99 -8.34
CA LYS A 68 -17.26 -14.81 -7.14
C LYS A 68 -18.53 -13.97 -7.37
N GLY A 69 -18.81 -13.60 -8.59
CA GLY A 69 -20.01 -12.84 -8.95
C GLY A 69 -19.88 -11.34 -8.77
N ALA A 70 -18.67 -10.78 -8.79
CA ALA A 70 -18.50 -9.34 -8.86
C ALA A 70 -19.15 -8.79 -10.14
N PRO A 71 -19.79 -7.61 -10.11
CA PRO A 71 -20.49 -7.07 -11.26
C PRO A 71 -19.53 -6.77 -12.42
N GLU A 72 -20.00 -6.91 -13.66
CA GLU A 72 -19.25 -6.48 -14.83
C GLU A 72 -19.16 -4.96 -14.87
N ILE A 73 -17.95 -4.46 -14.97
CA ILE A 73 -17.63 -3.03 -15.05
C ILE A 73 -16.47 -2.81 -16.02
N ASP A 74 -16.44 -1.66 -16.68
CA ASP A 74 -15.36 -1.30 -17.61
C ASP A 74 -14.14 -0.73 -16.88
N SER A 75 -14.34 -0.15 -15.72
CA SER A 75 -13.26 0.37 -14.88
C SER A 75 -13.59 0.32 -13.40
N LEU A 76 -12.55 0.23 -12.58
CA LEU A 76 -12.62 0.24 -11.13
C LEU A 76 -11.86 1.44 -10.58
N PHE A 77 -12.54 2.29 -9.81
CA PHE A 77 -11.88 3.31 -9.03
C PHE A 77 -11.48 2.76 -7.66
N VAL A 78 -10.23 3.01 -7.29
CA VAL A 78 -9.63 2.57 -6.02
C VAL A 78 -9.10 3.79 -5.28
N ALA A 79 -9.47 3.94 -4.01
CA ALA A 79 -8.96 4.99 -3.14
C ALA A 79 -8.46 4.40 -1.82
N PHE A 80 -7.20 4.64 -1.48
CA PHE A 80 -6.59 4.15 -0.23
C PHE A 80 -6.86 2.65 0.01
N SER A 81 -6.62 1.82 -1.00
CA SER A 81 -6.84 0.36 -1.00
C SER A 81 -8.30 -0.08 -0.90
N LYS A 82 -9.26 0.82 -0.93
CA LYS A 82 -10.69 0.52 -0.97
C LYS A 82 -11.23 0.55 -2.39
N SER A 83 -12.14 -0.36 -2.68
CA SER A 83 -12.88 -0.43 -3.94
C SER A 83 -14.16 0.38 -3.87
N GLU A 84 -14.48 1.16 -4.93
CA GLU A 84 -15.80 1.81 -5.04
C GLU A 84 -16.93 0.82 -5.33
N VAL A 85 -16.59 -0.35 -5.90
CA VAL A 85 -17.55 -1.38 -6.28
C VAL A 85 -17.36 -2.62 -5.42
N PRO A 86 -18.42 -3.12 -4.75
CA PRO A 86 -18.36 -4.36 -3.96
C PRO A 86 -17.91 -5.56 -4.80
N GLY A 87 -17.15 -6.46 -4.17
CA GLY A 87 -16.61 -7.67 -4.81
C GLY A 87 -15.19 -7.52 -5.37
N TYR A 88 -14.66 -6.30 -5.47
CA TYR A 88 -13.32 -6.02 -5.96
C TYR A 88 -12.32 -5.63 -4.88
N GLU A 89 -12.62 -5.85 -3.59
CA GLU A 89 -11.79 -5.40 -2.47
C GLU A 89 -10.38 -6.00 -2.50
N ARG A 90 -10.25 -7.28 -2.94
CA ARG A 90 -8.95 -7.94 -3.06
C ARG A 90 -8.13 -7.37 -4.21
N LEU A 91 -8.76 -7.09 -5.35
CA LEU A 91 -8.09 -6.45 -6.47
C LEU A 91 -7.66 -5.03 -6.08
N ALA A 92 -8.51 -4.26 -5.41
CA ALA A 92 -8.20 -2.91 -4.97
C ALA A 92 -6.98 -2.88 -4.02
N ARG A 93 -6.89 -3.84 -3.11
CA ARG A 93 -5.70 -4.00 -2.25
C ARG A 93 -4.46 -4.34 -3.07
N GLU A 94 -4.52 -5.36 -3.92
CA GLU A 94 -3.39 -5.79 -4.74
C GLU A 94 -2.85 -4.65 -5.63
N VAL A 95 -3.75 -3.90 -6.28
CA VAL A 95 -3.38 -2.71 -7.07
C VAL A 95 -2.71 -1.65 -6.21
N SER A 96 -3.23 -1.41 -5.00
CA SER A 96 -2.65 -0.44 -4.08
C SER A 96 -1.33 -0.90 -3.48
N ASP A 97 -1.12 -2.21 -3.35
CA ASP A 97 0.13 -2.78 -2.90
C ASP A 97 1.23 -2.66 -3.94
N TRP A 98 0.88 -2.81 -5.22
CA TRP A 98 1.80 -2.57 -6.33
C TRP A 98 2.10 -1.07 -6.51
N PHE A 99 1.06 -0.23 -6.45
CA PHE A 99 1.16 1.20 -6.79
C PHE A 99 0.63 2.06 -5.65
N ARG A 100 1.49 2.45 -4.75
CA ARG A 100 1.13 3.28 -3.61
C ARG A 100 0.77 4.70 -4.03
N THR A 101 -0.50 4.92 -4.21
CA THR A 101 -1.04 6.22 -4.55
C THR A 101 -2.41 6.41 -3.90
N PRO A 102 -2.78 7.65 -3.56
CA PRO A 102 -4.06 7.94 -2.93
C PRO A 102 -5.28 7.49 -3.75
N ALA A 103 -5.18 7.55 -5.09
CA ALA A 103 -6.27 7.14 -5.97
C ALA A 103 -5.75 6.56 -7.29
N LEU A 104 -6.37 5.47 -7.72
CA LEU A 104 -6.10 4.74 -8.95
C LEU A 104 -7.39 4.48 -9.72
N GLU A 105 -7.26 4.32 -11.00
CA GLU A 105 -8.28 3.73 -11.85
C GLU A 105 -7.67 2.58 -12.64
N VAL A 106 -8.36 1.44 -12.61
CA VAL A 106 -8.01 0.23 -13.35
C VAL A 106 -9.03 0.06 -14.46
N GLU A 107 -8.61 0.11 -15.70
CA GLU A 107 -9.45 -0.09 -16.87
C GLU A 107 -9.38 -1.55 -17.29
N PHE A 108 -10.53 -2.16 -17.52
CA PHE A 108 -10.64 -3.57 -17.91
C PHE A 108 -10.82 -3.70 -19.42
N ASP A 109 -10.29 -4.78 -19.97
CA ASP A 109 -10.44 -5.16 -21.37
C ASP A 109 -10.21 -6.66 -21.49
N ASP A 110 -11.23 -7.40 -21.85
CA ASP A 110 -11.18 -8.87 -21.96
C ASP A 110 -10.28 -9.34 -23.10
N SER A 111 -9.94 -8.46 -24.04
CA SER A 111 -8.95 -8.75 -25.09
C SER A 111 -7.51 -8.72 -24.56
N ALA A 112 -7.28 -8.08 -23.40
CA ALA A 112 -5.96 -8.05 -22.78
C ALA A 112 -5.67 -9.37 -22.06
N PRO A 113 -4.44 -9.93 -22.12
CA PRO A 113 -4.09 -11.22 -21.50
C PRO A 113 -4.37 -11.29 -20.00
N SER A 114 -4.26 -10.19 -19.30
CA SER A 114 -4.57 -10.05 -17.86
C SER A 114 -6.01 -9.63 -17.58
N GLY A 115 -6.82 -9.31 -18.60
CA GLY A 115 -8.11 -8.65 -18.44
C GLY A 115 -8.02 -7.17 -18.05
N ILE A 116 -6.79 -6.61 -17.97
CA ILE A 116 -6.52 -5.23 -17.59
C ILE A 116 -5.82 -4.51 -18.74
N SER A 117 -6.48 -3.48 -19.26
CA SER A 117 -5.92 -2.65 -20.32
C SER A 117 -4.97 -1.59 -19.76
N ARG A 118 -5.32 -0.98 -18.62
CA ARG A 118 -4.58 0.14 -18.05
C ARG A 118 -4.77 0.26 -16.55
N VAL A 119 -3.70 0.72 -15.87
CA VAL A 119 -3.72 1.25 -14.50
C VAL A 119 -3.20 2.67 -14.55
N ARG A 120 -3.93 3.61 -13.93
CA ARG A 120 -3.52 5.03 -13.92
C ARG A 120 -3.82 5.71 -12.60
N MET A 121 -3.01 6.67 -12.24
CA MET A 121 -3.28 7.56 -11.12
C MET A 121 -4.42 8.52 -11.43
N VAL A 122 -5.26 8.77 -10.44
CA VAL A 122 -6.34 9.74 -10.53
C VAL A 122 -6.06 10.90 -9.58
N SER A 123 -6.07 12.12 -10.13
CA SER A 123 -5.98 13.31 -9.28
C SER A 123 -7.28 13.52 -8.51
N PRO A 124 -7.23 13.71 -7.17
CA PRO A 124 -8.42 14.01 -6.38
C PRO A 124 -9.22 15.23 -6.87
N HIS A 125 -8.54 16.19 -7.48
CA HIS A 125 -9.17 17.39 -8.03
C HIS A 125 -10.06 17.12 -9.25
N LYS A 126 -9.92 15.96 -9.89
CA LYS A 126 -10.77 15.57 -11.04
C LYS A 126 -11.99 14.75 -10.61
N LEU A 127 -12.06 14.36 -9.34
CA LEU A 127 -13.17 13.58 -8.81
C LEU A 127 -14.41 14.46 -8.64
N LYS A 128 -15.56 13.90 -9.00
CA LYS A 128 -16.87 14.53 -8.89
C LYS A 128 -17.83 13.61 -8.16
N ASP A 129 -18.86 14.18 -7.59
CA ASP A 129 -20.03 13.49 -7.03
C ASP A 129 -19.63 12.30 -6.11
N ALA A 130 -20.25 11.16 -6.29
CA ALA A 130 -20.07 9.98 -5.48
C ALA A 130 -18.61 9.51 -5.36
N ARG A 131 -17.80 9.64 -6.43
CA ARG A 131 -16.37 9.27 -6.37
C ARG A 131 -15.56 10.20 -5.47
N ARG A 132 -15.93 11.47 -5.43
CA ARG A 132 -15.30 12.42 -4.51
C ARG A 132 -15.65 12.09 -3.06
N ASP A 133 -16.90 11.80 -2.77
CA ASP A 133 -17.36 11.44 -1.43
C ASP A 133 -16.69 10.13 -0.97
N PHE A 134 -16.66 9.11 -1.82
CA PHE A 134 -15.95 7.86 -1.58
C PHE A 134 -14.46 8.07 -1.29
N PHE A 135 -13.79 8.94 -2.06
CA PHE A 135 -12.39 9.27 -1.84
C PHE A 135 -12.17 9.93 -0.47
N LEU A 136 -13.02 10.91 -0.11
CA LEU A 136 -12.91 11.61 1.18
C LEU A 136 -13.17 10.67 2.37
N GLU A 137 -14.14 9.79 2.28
CA GLU A 137 -14.43 8.78 3.30
C GLU A 137 -13.26 7.78 3.43
N SER A 138 -12.72 7.32 2.31
CA SER A 138 -11.57 6.42 2.28
C SER A 138 -10.33 7.08 2.87
N MET A 139 -10.09 8.35 2.55
CA MET A 139 -9.01 9.15 3.14
C MET A 139 -9.19 9.35 4.64
N ALA A 140 -10.40 9.67 5.09
CA ALA A 140 -10.70 9.83 6.51
C ALA A 140 -10.44 8.53 7.29
N THR A 141 -10.86 7.39 6.74
CA THR A 141 -10.60 6.07 7.34
C THR A 141 -9.09 5.76 7.37
N TYR A 142 -8.39 6.03 6.27
CA TYR A 142 -6.94 5.82 6.16
C TYR A 142 -6.16 6.67 7.17
N THR A 143 -6.54 7.93 7.35
CA THR A 143 -5.88 8.85 8.27
C THR A 143 -6.29 8.63 9.71
N SER A 144 -7.53 8.23 10.00
CA SER A 144 -8.01 7.98 11.37
C SER A 144 -7.40 6.74 12.01
N GLY A 145 -7.10 5.70 11.23
CA GLY A 145 -6.38 4.52 11.70
C GLY A 145 -4.93 4.83 12.14
N ARG A 146 -4.37 5.95 11.67
CA ARG A 146 -3.02 6.43 12.00
C ARG A 146 -2.96 7.40 13.17
N ILE A 147 -4.09 8.00 13.54
CA ILE A 147 -4.21 8.91 14.70
C ILE A 147 -4.73 8.12 15.90
N SER A 148 -4.04 7.04 16.25
CA SER A 148 -4.21 6.49 17.59
C SER A 148 -3.56 7.47 18.56
N ALA A 149 -4.36 7.99 19.50
CA ALA A 149 -3.90 8.95 20.51
C ALA A 149 -2.62 8.43 21.17
N PRO A 150 -1.61 9.27 21.36
CA PRO A 150 -0.36 8.83 21.95
C PRO A 150 -0.63 8.31 23.36
N LYS A 151 -0.44 7.00 23.55
CA LYS A 151 -0.22 6.47 24.89
C LYS A 151 1.00 7.20 25.44
N THR A 152 0.91 7.68 26.67
CA THR A 152 1.88 8.51 27.41
C THR A 152 3.25 7.83 27.64
N LYS A 153 3.83 7.18 26.64
CA LYS A 153 5.24 6.76 26.63
C LYS A 153 5.99 7.70 25.69
N ALA A 154 7.23 8.03 26.06
CA ALA A 154 8.13 8.75 25.16
C ALA A 154 8.05 8.15 23.76
N PRO A 155 7.90 8.97 22.71
CA PRO A 155 7.73 8.44 21.34
C PRO A 155 8.91 7.55 21.03
N ALA A 156 8.62 6.35 20.55
CA ALA A 156 9.64 5.42 20.10
C ALA A 156 10.47 6.09 19.00
N LYS A 157 11.77 5.89 19.03
CA LYS A 157 12.70 6.47 18.05
C LYS A 157 12.56 5.81 16.68
N TRP A 158 12.20 4.52 16.70
CA TRP A 158 12.06 3.68 15.53
C TRP A 158 10.81 2.82 15.61
N SER A 159 10.25 2.47 14.47
CA SER A 159 9.11 1.56 14.32
C SER A 159 9.54 0.31 13.54
N LEU A 160 9.18 -0.87 14.05
CA LEU A 160 9.50 -2.16 13.47
C LEU A 160 8.22 -2.95 13.18
N ALA A 161 7.94 -3.22 11.93
CA ALA A 161 6.93 -4.19 11.55
C ALA A 161 7.47 -5.62 11.70
N VAL A 162 6.72 -6.49 12.37
CA VAL A 162 7.02 -7.92 12.46
C VAL A 162 5.94 -8.68 11.68
N LEU A 163 6.32 -9.18 10.50
CA LEU A 163 5.42 -9.94 9.66
C LEU A 163 5.29 -11.38 10.16
N VAL A 164 4.07 -11.79 10.44
CA VAL A 164 3.71 -13.17 10.79
C VAL A 164 2.62 -13.67 9.85
N ASP A 165 2.57 -14.97 9.63
CA ASP A 165 1.43 -15.62 8.98
C ASP A 165 0.67 -16.45 10.02
N PRO A 166 -0.54 -16.05 10.44
CA PRO A 166 -1.31 -16.79 11.42
C PRO A 166 -1.82 -18.16 10.91
N LYS A 167 -1.75 -18.39 9.59
CA LYS A 167 -2.17 -19.66 8.97
C LYS A 167 -1.02 -20.67 8.87
N GLU A 168 0.20 -20.27 9.19
CA GLU A 168 1.36 -21.13 9.10
C GLU A 168 1.42 -22.15 10.23
N GLN A 169 1.39 -23.44 9.89
CA GLN A 169 1.41 -24.54 10.89
C GLN A 169 2.75 -24.63 11.61
N HIS A 170 3.85 -24.27 10.95
CA HIS A 170 5.22 -24.35 11.48
C HIS A 170 5.88 -22.96 11.49
N ALA A 171 5.21 -21.99 12.12
CA ALA A 171 5.73 -20.63 12.19
C ALA A 171 7.15 -20.58 12.78
N PRO A 172 8.08 -19.80 12.17
CA PRO A 172 9.46 -19.68 12.63
C PRO A 172 9.60 -19.11 14.05
N SER A 173 8.56 -18.49 14.57
CA SER A 173 8.50 -17.93 15.91
C SER A 173 7.22 -18.25 16.65
N LYS A 174 7.38 -18.67 17.90
CA LYS A 174 6.25 -18.81 18.82
C LYS A 174 5.74 -17.42 19.26
N PRO A 175 4.43 -17.25 19.57
CA PRO A 175 3.88 -15.98 20.04
C PRO A 175 4.64 -15.38 21.26
N ALA A 176 5.09 -16.24 22.17
CA ALA A 176 5.87 -15.82 23.33
C ALA A 176 7.22 -15.20 22.94
N SER A 177 7.86 -15.69 21.88
CA SER A 177 9.13 -15.14 21.37
C SER A 177 8.92 -13.77 20.73
N ILE A 178 7.82 -13.58 19.99
CA ILE A 178 7.45 -12.29 19.40
C ILE A 178 7.13 -11.27 20.48
N LYS A 179 6.39 -11.68 21.52
CA LYS A 179 6.11 -10.81 22.67
C LYS A 179 7.41 -10.38 23.37
N ARG A 180 8.33 -11.31 23.59
CA ARG A 180 9.64 -11.00 24.20
C ARG A 180 10.46 -10.05 23.31
N LEU A 181 10.42 -10.23 21.99
CA LEU A 181 11.03 -9.30 21.03
C LEU A 181 10.48 -7.88 21.24
N ALA A 182 9.14 -7.74 21.28
CA ALA A 182 8.49 -6.45 21.49
C ALA A 182 8.89 -5.80 22.83
N ASP A 183 8.94 -6.58 23.91
CA ASP A 183 9.35 -6.10 25.24
C ASP A 183 10.81 -5.63 25.28
N VAL A 184 11.71 -6.30 24.56
CA VAL A 184 13.12 -5.89 24.45
C VAL A 184 13.25 -4.66 23.56
N ALA A 185 12.62 -4.66 22.40
CA ALA A 185 12.61 -3.55 21.45
C ALA A 185 12.10 -2.24 22.11
N ALA A 186 11.04 -2.34 22.90
CA ALA A 186 10.49 -1.19 23.64
C ALA A 186 11.50 -0.55 24.59
N LYS A 187 12.37 -1.35 25.24
CA LYS A 187 13.45 -0.85 26.11
C LYS A 187 14.56 -0.14 25.31
N MET A 188 14.66 -0.45 24.03
CA MET A 188 15.61 0.16 23.10
C MET A 188 15.03 1.38 22.37
N GLY A 189 13.79 1.76 22.66
CA GLY A 189 13.10 2.86 22.00
C GLY A 189 12.56 2.48 20.60
N VAL A 190 12.35 1.18 20.36
CA VAL A 190 11.74 0.67 19.13
C VAL A 190 10.32 0.23 19.43
N GLU A 191 9.35 0.77 18.69
CA GLU A 191 7.96 0.32 18.72
C GLU A 191 7.79 -0.86 17.76
N VAL A 192 7.24 -1.97 18.26
CA VAL A 192 7.00 -3.16 17.45
C VAL A 192 5.52 -3.31 17.19
N GLU A 193 5.17 -3.47 15.93
CA GLU A 193 3.82 -3.81 15.50
C GLU A 193 3.83 -5.14 14.74
N ILE A 194 2.90 -6.02 15.10
CA ILE A 194 2.72 -7.29 14.39
C ILE A 194 1.81 -7.03 13.21
N ILE A 195 2.28 -7.38 12.03
CA ILE A 195 1.52 -7.26 10.78
C ILE A 195 1.32 -8.63 10.13
N GLU A 196 0.21 -8.76 9.42
CA GLU A 196 -0.13 -9.94 8.64
C GLU A 196 0.02 -9.66 7.14
N PRO A 197 -0.03 -10.69 6.27
CA PRO A 197 0.03 -10.49 4.82
C PRO A 197 -1.06 -9.58 4.23
N SER A 198 -2.16 -9.36 4.98
CA SER A 198 -3.23 -8.42 4.62
C SER A 198 -2.88 -6.96 4.87
N ASP A 199 -1.86 -6.67 5.69
CA ASP A 199 -1.55 -5.34 6.20
C ASP A 199 -0.42 -4.63 5.42
N LEU A 200 -0.13 -5.13 4.22
CA LEU A 200 0.94 -4.62 3.35
C LEU A 200 0.86 -3.13 3.04
N THR A 201 -0.33 -2.57 3.07
CA THR A 201 -0.55 -1.14 2.84
C THR A 201 0.05 -0.25 3.92
N SER A 202 0.27 -0.80 5.11
CA SER A 202 0.87 -0.07 6.24
C SER A 202 2.40 -0.16 6.28
N LEU A 203 3.03 -0.94 5.39
CA LEU A 203 4.47 -1.22 5.44
C LEU A 203 5.34 0.04 5.39
N ALA A 204 4.92 1.06 4.62
CA ALA A 204 5.60 2.35 4.54
C ALA A 204 5.57 3.18 5.84
N GLU A 205 4.80 2.74 6.84
CA GLU A 205 4.71 3.43 8.12
C GLU A 205 5.87 3.08 9.06
N PHE A 206 6.57 1.98 8.75
CA PHE A 206 7.62 1.43 9.57
C PHE A 206 9.02 1.79 9.05
N ASP A 207 9.96 1.92 9.97
CA ASP A 207 11.37 2.16 9.65
C ASP A 207 12.10 0.87 9.28
N ALA A 208 11.58 -0.29 9.69
CA ALA A 208 12.13 -1.59 9.39
C ALA A 208 11.07 -2.68 9.35
N LEU A 209 11.35 -3.75 8.58
CA LEU A 209 10.54 -4.96 8.52
C LEU A 209 11.35 -6.16 9.01
N PHE A 210 10.76 -6.95 9.90
CA PHE A 210 11.28 -8.24 10.32
C PHE A 210 10.33 -9.37 9.92
N ILE A 211 10.73 -10.17 8.95
CA ILE A 211 9.93 -11.29 8.44
C ILE A 211 10.07 -12.48 9.37
N ARG A 212 8.95 -12.88 9.99
CA ARG A 212 8.82 -14.08 10.85
C ARG A 212 7.77 -15.04 10.32
N ALA A 213 7.74 -15.20 9.02
CA ALA A 213 7.02 -16.22 8.27
C ALA A 213 8.01 -16.98 7.39
N THR A 214 7.66 -18.17 6.94
CA THR A 214 8.51 -18.96 6.03
C THR A 214 8.73 -18.20 4.71
N THR A 215 9.99 -18.09 4.31
CA THR A 215 10.38 -17.36 3.10
C THR A 215 10.59 -18.32 1.94
N SER A 216 10.03 -17.97 0.78
CA SER A 216 10.23 -18.67 -0.49
C SER A 216 10.04 -17.69 -1.64
N ILE A 217 10.66 -17.95 -2.79
CA ILE A 217 10.55 -17.10 -3.99
C ILE A 217 9.09 -17.04 -4.49
N ASP A 218 8.35 -18.13 -4.35
CA ASP A 218 6.95 -18.22 -4.80
C ASP A 218 5.93 -17.80 -3.71
N ASN A 219 6.42 -17.26 -2.61
CA ASN A 219 5.61 -16.90 -1.45
C ASN A 219 5.38 -15.37 -1.40
N PHE A 220 4.31 -14.97 -0.70
CA PHE A 220 4.01 -13.57 -0.39
C PHE A 220 5.18 -12.86 0.29
N THR A 221 5.99 -13.55 1.07
CA THR A 221 7.16 -12.99 1.77
C THR A 221 8.19 -12.41 0.81
N TYR A 222 8.39 -13.00 -0.38
CA TYR A 222 9.27 -12.44 -1.39
C TYR A 222 8.76 -11.08 -1.88
N ARG A 223 7.45 -10.99 -2.18
CA ARG A 223 6.82 -9.73 -2.62
C ARG A 223 6.91 -8.66 -1.55
N ILE A 224 6.69 -9.04 -0.29
CA ILE A 224 6.80 -8.12 0.85
C ILE A 224 8.24 -7.63 1.04
N ALA A 225 9.22 -8.51 0.95
CA ALA A 225 10.64 -8.14 1.04
C ALA A 225 11.03 -7.16 -0.08
N ARG A 226 10.65 -7.46 -1.33
CA ARG A 226 10.88 -6.57 -2.47
C ARG A 226 10.22 -5.21 -2.29
N ARG A 227 9.05 -5.19 -1.68
CA ARG A 227 8.36 -3.95 -1.39
C ARG A 227 9.06 -3.14 -0.31
N ALA A 228 9.52 -3.80 0.77
CA ALA A 228 10.26 -3.14 1.83
C ALA A 228 11.59 -2.53 1.36
N GLU A 229 12.22 -3.13 0.33
CA GLU A 229 13.42 -2.55 -0.29
C GLU A 229 13.13 -1.25 -1.07
N GLN A 230 11.90 -1.04 -1.51
CA GLN A 230 11.49 0.13 -2.28
C GLN A 230 11.03 1.31 -1.41
N GLU A 231 10.82 1.07 -0.12
CA GLU A 231 10.39 2.06 0.88
C GLU A 231 11.58 2.60 1.68
#